data_f39eff7902d0a30f85e57a2d648be93f
#
_entry.id   f39eff7902d0a30f85e57a2d648be93f
#
_cell.length_a   1.000
_cell.length_b   1.000
_cell.length_c   1.000
_cell.angle_alpha   90.00
_cell.angle_beta   90.00
_cell.angle_gamma   90.00
#
_symmetry.space_group_name_H-M   'P 1'
#
loop_
_entity.id
_entity.type
_entity.pdbx_description
1 polymer ?
#
loop_
_entity_poly.entity_id
_entity_poly.type
_entity_poly.pdbx_seq_one_letter_code
_entity_poly.pdbx_strand_id
1 'polypeptide(L)'
;MVCSHRLLEDRHAGGRRRQVAALASIVVAVLTLPAGAGTLAVKDNLYGVKAMSASEAWAVGNFGSIYHTADAGKTWETRDSGTKVPLFGIDFADAEHGWIVGKSSTILATADGGKTWKPEKSVIPPEKHLFNLKAIDARTVWVVGDWGAIATTHDGGATWEDRSLADDVVLYAVSFPDPQHGFIAGEFGTLLATADGGRTWEKRPVGTEKTLFGVSFATPEKGWAVGIDGLILRTRDAGQTWEVQHGALAIESLEELGFLETLKNPGLYDVRMAGQQGVVVGDTGNLMTTADGGETWTARELPEKQRLVWLRGVSLLPDGSAGFAVGAGGFMAAIDHGQIVLPANGRRAAAGL
;
A
#
# COMPACT_ATOMS: atom_id res chain seq x y z
N MET A 1 1.33 -43.64 -62.72
CA MET A 1 0.73 -44.93 -63.11
C MET A 1 -0.61 -45.00 -62.40
N VAL A 2 -1.72 -44.61 -63.06
CA VAL A 2 -2.55 -45.43 -63.92
C VAL A 2 -3.04 -46.66 -63.13
N CYS A 3 -4.27 -46.95 -62.86
CA CYS A 3 -5.57 -46.95 -63.52
C CYS A 3 -6.58 -47.36 -62.44
N SER A 4 -7.75 -46.82 -62.36
CA SER A 4 -8.95 -46.97 -63.19
C SER A 4 -9.88 -48.15 -62.89
N HIS A 5 -11.14 -47.80 -62.52
CA HIS A 5 -12.41 -48.40 -62.93
C HIS A 5 -12.84 -49.72 -62.23
N ARG A 6 -14.08 -49.92 -61.83
CA ARG A 6 -15.39 -49.73 -62.48
C ARG A 6 -16.53 -49.97 -61.51
N LEU A 7 -17.61 -49.28 -61.77
CA LEU A 7 -19.00 -49.49 -61.34
C LEU A 7 -19.54 -50.90 -61.61
N LEU A 8 -20.50 -51.32 -60.77
CA LEU A 8 -21.76 -51.93 -61.29
C LEU A 8 -22.86 -51.89 -60.21
N GLU A 9 -24.00 -51.45 -60.68
CA GLU A 9 -25.31 -51.41 -60.05
C GLU A 9 -25.84 -52.83 -59.78
N ASP A 10 -26.69 -53.08 -58.81
CA ASP A 10 -28.13 -53.41 -59.04
C ASP A 10 -28.88 -53.60 -57.70
N ARG A 11 -29.90 -52.89 -57.54
CA ARG A 11 -31.34 -53.09 -57.20
C ARG A 11 -31.76 -54.18 -56.20
N HIS A 12 -32.62 -53.72 -55.36
CA HIS A 12 -33.94 -54.10 -54.89
C HIS A 12 -34.16 -54.53 -53.46
N ALA A 13 -34.99 -53.74 -52.82
CA ALA A 13 -36.22 -54.08 -52.07
C ALA A 13 -36.11 -54.44 -50.55
N GLY A 14 -36.82 -53.67 -49.77
CA GLY A 14 -37.47 -54.24 -48.57
C GLY A 14 -37.19 -53.51 -47.28
N GLY A 15 -38.01 -52.56 -47.03
CA GLY A 15 -38.32 -51.87 -45.82
C GLY A 15 -37.89 -52.42 -44.45
N ARG A 16 -37.34 -51.57 -43.66
CA ARG A 16 -37.68 -51.34 -42.25
C ARG A 16 -36.91 -50.09 -41.75
N ARG A 17 -37.67 -49.07 -41.45
CA ARG A 17 -37.14 -47.88 -40.74
C ARG A 17 -36.60 -48.34 -39.37
N ARG A 18 -35.31 -48.28 -39.19
CA ARG A 18 -34.71 -48.27 -37.85
C ARG A 18 -34.32 -46.82 -37.54
N GLN A 19 -35.01 -46.23 -36.57
CA GLN A 19 -34.62 -45.00 -35.96
C GLN A 19 -33.25 -45.22 -35.32
N VAL A 20 -32.22 -44.53 -35.82
CA VAL A 20 -30.93 -44.44 -35.18
C VAL A 20 -31.05 -43.29 -34.18
N ALA A 21 -31.20 -43.59 -32.92
CA ALA A 21 -31.07 -42.63 -31.82
C ALA A 21 -29.61 -42.14 -31.78
N ALA A 22 -29.38 -40.89 -32.13
CA ALA A 22 -28.10 -40.25 -31.90
C ALA A 22 -27.94 -40.00 -30.38
N LEU A 23 -27.12 -40.81 -29.74
CA LEU A 23 -26.62 -40.52 -28.39
C LEU A 23 -25.68 -39.33 -28.47
N ALA A 24 -26.18 -38.16 -28.13
CA ALA A 24 -25.34 -36.99 -27.85
C ALA A 24 -24.59 -37.25 -26.52
N SER A 25 -23.30 -37.56 -26.62
CA SER A 25 -22.42 -37.62 -25.47
C SER A 25 -22.23 -36.20 -24.94
N ILE A 26 -22.96 -35.86 -23.87
CA ILE A 26 -22.65 -34.64 -23.08
C ILE A 26 -21.33 -34.88 -22.37
N VAL A 27 -20.25 -34.31 -22.90
CA VAL A 27 -18.99 -34.18 -22.17
C VAL A 27 -19.20 -33.12 -21.08
N VAL A 28 -19.55 -33.56 -19.89
CA VAL A 28 -19.48 -32.70 -18.69
C VAL A 28 -18.00 -32.46 -18.42
N ALA A 29 -17.50 -31.32 -18.85
CA ALA A 29 -16.21 -30.83 -18.39
C ALA A 29 -16.35 -30.56 -16.88
N VAL A 30 -15.93 -31.50 -16.06
CA VAL A 30 -15.71 -31.28 -14.63
C VAL A 30 -14.53 -30.30 -14.55
N LEU A 31 -14.82 -29.01 -14.43
CA LEU A 31 -13.86 -28.03 -13.95
C LEU A 31 -13.50 -28.46 -12.53
N THR A 32 -12.40 -29.19 -12.37
CA THR A 32 -11.75 -29.37 -11.08
C THR A 32 -11.22 -27.99 -10.68
N LEU A 33 -11.99 -27.29 -9.86
CA LEU A 33 -11.43 -26.18 -9.07
C LEU A 33 -10.24 -26.76 -8.31
N PRO A 34 -9.08 -26.09 -8.30
CA PRO A 34 -7.96 -26.52 -7.48
C PRO A 34 -8.45 -26.57 -6.03
N ALA A 35 -8.23 -27.72 -5.40
CA ALA A 35 -8.56 -27.95 -4.01
C ALA A 35 -7.99 -26.83 -3.14
N GLY A 36 -8.89 -26.18 -2.40
CA GLY A 36 -8.69 -25.26 -1.30
C GLY A 36 -7.29 -24.67 -1.13
N ALA A 37 -7.03 -23.49 -1.67
CA ALA A 37 -6.08 -22.59 -1.04
C ALA A 37 -6.65 -22.29 0.35
N GLY A 38 -6.13 -22.95 1.38
CA GLY A 38 -6.45 -22.63 2.75
C GLY A 38 -6.16 -21.16 2.96
N THR A 39 -7.11 -20.43 3.53
CA THR A 39 -6.93 -19.03 3.91
C THR A 39 -5.66 -18.93 4.76
N LEU A 40 -4.57 -18.44 4.19
CA LEU A 40 -3.32 -18.23 4.91
C LEU A 40 -3.60 -17.16 5.98
N ALA A 41 -3.48 -17.55 7.25
CA ALA A 41 -3.47 -16.58 8.32
C ALA A 41 -2.15 -15.79 8.21
N VAL A 42 -2.22 -14.56 7.70
CA VAL A 42 -1.08 -13.66 7.68
C VAL A 42 -0.64 -13.39 9.11
N LYS A 43 0.65 -13.59 9.40
CA LYS A 43 1.24 -13.39 10.74
C LYS A 43 2.40 -12.40 10.71
N ASP A 44 2.83 -12.02 9.53
CA ASP A 44 3.94 -11.10 9.33
C ASP A 44 3.55 -9.68 9.74
N ASN A 45 4.53 -8.92 10.21
CA ASN A 45 4.35 -7.49 10.35
C ASN A 45 4.29 -6.86 8.95
N LEU A 46 3.25 -6.07 8.71
CA LEU A 46 3.01 -5.40 7.44
C LEU A 46 3.27 -3.91 7.61
N TYR A 47 3.96 -3.32 6.63
CA TYR A 47 4.42 -1.93 6.69
C TYR A 47 3.78 -1.04 5.64
N GLY A 48 3.53 -1.56 4.45
CA GLY A 48 2.95 -0.82 3.33
C GLY A 48 1.72 -1.51 2.77
N VAL A 49 0.77 -0.71 2.27
CA VAL A 49 -0.44 -1.19 1.60
C VAL A 49 -0.82 -0.26 0.46
N LYS A 50 -1.32 -0.84 -0.63
CA LYS A 50 -1.88 -0.10 -1.76
C LYS A 50 -3.25 -0.66 -2.13
N ALA A 51 -4.28 0.18 -2.02
CA ALA A 51 -5.61 -0.09 -2.54
C ALA A 51 -5.64 0.15 -4.06
N MET A 52 -6.10 -0.84 -4.82
CA MET A 52 -6.30 -0.75 -6.27
C MET A 52 -7.79 -0.55 -6.60
N SER A 53 -8.66 -1.14 -5.80
CA SER A 53 -10.11 -0.99 -5.86
C SER A 53 -10.72 -1.23 -4.48
N ALA A 54 -12.04 -1.15 -4.35
CA ALA A 54 -12.74 -1.51 -3.11
C ALA A 54 -12.55 -2.99 -2.70
N SER A 55 -12.21 -3.86 -3.65
CA SER A 55 -11.98 -5.29 -3.40
C SER A 55 -10.53 -5.72 -3.55
N GLU A 56 -9.68 -4.91 -4.17
CA GLU A 56 -8.32 -5.29 -4.51
C GLU A 56 -7.28 -4.43 -3.78
N ALA A 57 -6.31 -5.09 -3.17
CA ALA A 57 -5.18 -4.43 -2.52
C ALA A 57 -3.93 -5.31 -2.48
N TRP A 58 -2.80 -4.64 -2.35
CA TRP A 58 -1.47 -5.22 -2.15
C TRP A 58 -0.93 -4.79 -0.80
N ALA A 59 -0.28 -5.69 -0.08
CA ALA A 59 0.39 -5.39 1.18
C ALA A 59 1.79 -6.01 1.21
N VAL A 60 2.73 -5.31 1.86
CA VAL A 60 4.14 -5.74 1.98
C VAL A 60 4.61 -5.69 3.42
N GLY A 61 5.59 -6.54 3.75
CA GLY A 61 6.04 -6.66 5.13
C GLY A 61 7.37 -7.37 5.33
N ASN A 62 7.52 -7.96 6.54
CA ASN A 62 8.70 -8.72 6.93
C ASN A 62 8.97 -9.91 6.01
N PHE A 63 10.23 -10.36 6.00
CA PHE A 63 10.69 -11.56 5.29
C PHE A 63 10.45 -11.54 3.77
N GLY A 64 10.36 -10.34 3.16
CA GLY A 64 10.06 -10.18 1.76
C GLY A 64 8.61 -10.49 1.40
N SER A 65 7.70 -10.45 2.37
CA SER A 65 6.29 -10.81 2.17
C SER A 65 5.61 -9.82 1.23
N ILE A 66 4.92 -10.36 0.23
CA ILE A 66 3.97 -9.65 -0.63
C ILE A 66 2.65 -10.41 -0.57
N TYR A 67 1.58 -9.71 -0.25
CA TYR A 67 0.22 -10.24 -0.18
C TYR A 67 -0.70 -9.49 -1.13
N HIS A 68 -1.63 -10.22 -1.74
CA HIS A 68 -2.65 -9.71 -2.64
C HIS A 68 -4.03 -10.18 -2.21
N THR A 69 -5.01 -9.30 -2.23
CA THR A 69 -6.43 -9.63 -2.08
C THR A 69 -7.22 -9.14 -3.29
N ALA A 70 -8.25 -9.89 -3.69
CA ALA A 70 -9.22 -9.52 -4.71
C ALA A 70 -10.67 -9.56 -4.19
N ASP A 71 -10.85 -9.73 -2.87
CA ASP A 71 -12.16 -9.94 -2.23
C ASP A 71 -12.38 -9.07 -0.97
N ALA A 72 -11.83 -7.85 -1.00
CA ALA A 72 -11.88 -6.88 0.09
C ALA A 72 -11.23 -7.38 1.41
N GLY A 73 -10.13 -8.11 1.28
CA GLY A 73 -9.34 -8.58 2.43
C GLY A 73 -9.91 -9.81 3.13
N LYS A 74 -10.92 -10.48 2.56
CA LYS A 74 -11.45 -11.73 3.13
C LYS A 74 -10.44 -12.88 2.99
N THR A 75 -9.73 -12.90 1.86
CA THR A 75 -8.61 -13.82 1.61
C THR A 75 -7.40 -13.07 1.05
N TRP A 76 -6.20 -13.58 1.36
CA TRP A 76 -4.94 -13.03 0.90
C TRP A 76 -4.07 -14.14 0.32
N GLU A 77 -3.49 -13.87 -0.84
CA GLU A 77 -2.56 -14.74 -1.54
C GLU A 77 -1.14 -14.17 -1.45
N THR A 78 -0.14 -15.04 -1.33
CA THR A 78 1.25 -14.61 -1.37
C THR A 78 1.76 -14.50 -2.78
N ARG A 79 2.71 -13.58 -2.99
CA ARG A 79 3.52 -13.48 -4.21
C ARG A 79 4.99 -13.58 -3.86
N ASP A 80 5.76 -14.17 -4.75
CA ASP A 80 7.22 -14.28 -4.58
C ASP A 80 7.88 -12.92 -4.87
N SER A 81 8.62 -12.40 -3.91
CA SER A 81 9.40 -11.19 -4.04
C SER A 81 10.84 -11.45 -4.50
N GLY A 82 11.29 -12.71 -4.52
CA GLY A 82 12.68 -13.08 -4.76
C GLY A 82 13.66 -12.67 -3.64
N THR A 83 13.17 -12.14 -2.50
CA THR A 83 14.00 -11.66 -1.39
C THR A 83 13.49 -12.12 -0.03
N LYS A 84 14.32 -11.98 1.01
CA LYS A 84 13.95 -12.22 2.42
C LYS A 84 14.05 -10.98 3.28
N VAL A 85 14.47 -9.85 2.72
CA VAL A 85 14.58 -8.60 3.49
C VAL A 85 13.20 -7.96 3.68
N PRO A 86 12.98 -7.19 4.76
CA PRO A 86 11.75 -6.44 4.95
C PRO A 86 11.47 -5.48 3.80
N LEU A 87 10.22 -5.43 3.38
CA LEU A 87 9.67 -4.51 2.39
C LEU A 87 8.79 -3.50 3.11
N PHE A 88 9.00 -2.19 2.87
CA PHE A 88 8.42 -1.13 3.67
C PHE A 88 7.34 -0.35 2.95
N GLY A 89 7.51 -0.08 1.66
CA GLY A 89 6.58 0.71 0.86
C GLY A 89 6.17 0.00 -0.42
N ILE A 90 4.96 0.27 -0.88
CA ILE A 90 4.41 -0.20 -2.15
C ILE A 90 3.52 0.88 -2.76
N ASP A 91 3.67 1.15 -4.05
CA ASP A 91 2.73 1.99 -4.81
C ASP A 91 2.62 1.49 -6.25
N PHE A 92 1.47 1.77 -6.86
CA PHE A 92 1.17 1.47 -8.26
C PHE A 92 0.80 2.77 -8.97
N ALA A 93 1.34 2.95 -10.16
CA ALA A 93 0.98 4.06 -11.04
C ALA A 93 -0.34 3.79 -11.78
N ASP A 94 -0.55 2.54 -12.16
CA ASP A 94 -1.73 2.03 -12.85
C ASP A 94 -1.97 0.55 -12.50
N ALA A 95 -2.84 -0.14 -13.25
CA ALA A 95 -3.16 -1.55 -13.00
C ALA A 95 -2.01 -2.53 -13.32
N GLU A 96 -1.00 -2.12 -14.08
CA GLU A 96 0.10 -2.98 -14.54
C GLU A 96 1.44 -2.64 -13.88
N HIS A 97 1.72 -1.34 -13.65
CA HIS A 97 3.02 -0.86 -13.20
C HIS A 97 3.02 -0.50 -11.72
N GLY A 98 3.85 -1.19 -10.94
CA GLY A 98 4.00 -0.98 -9.51
C GLY A 98 5.45 -1.18 -9.03
N TRP A 99 5.76 -0.58 -7.88
CA TRP A 99 7.07 -0.66 -7.24
C TRP A 99 6.94 -0.94 -5.76
N ILE A 100 7.95 -1.60 -5.23
CA ILE A 100 8.12 -1.90 -3.80
C ILE A 100 9.52 -1.47 -3.40
N VAL A 101 9.63 -0.86 -2.22
CA VAL A 101 10.93 -0.52 -1.62
C VAL A 101 11.10 -1.15 -0.26
N GLY A 102 12.35 -1.33 0.18
CA GLY A 102 12.63 -2.00 1.43
C GLY A 102 14.04 -1.83 1.97
N LYS A 103 14.40 -2.73 2.88
CA LYS A 103 15.71 -2.78 3.52
C LYS A 103 16.83 -2.97 2.50
N SER A 104 18.01 -2.39 2.79
CA SER A 104 19.22 -2.50 1.97
C SER A 104 19.00 -2.01 0.53
N SER A 105 18.37 -0.84 0.41
CA SER A 105 18.05 -0.17 -0.87
C SER A 105 17.32 -1.06 -1.88
N THR A 106 16.57 -2.05 -1.36
CA THR A 106 15.79 -2.95 -2.21
C THR A 106 14.74 -2.15 -2.98
N ILE A 107 14.71 -2.34 -4.31
CA ILE A 107 13.65 -1.87 -5.19
C ILE A 107 13.19 -3.08 -6.02
N LEU A 108 11.89 -3.36 -6.01
CA LEU A 108 11.26 -4.35 -6.88
C LEU A 108 10.26 -3.64 -7.76
N ALA A 109 10.11 -4.10 -9.00
CA ALA A 109 9.11 -3.58 -9.94
C ALA A 109 8.28 -4.70 -10.56
N THR A 110 7.07 -4.35 -10.95
CA THR A 110 6.16 -5.15 -11.76
C THR A 110 5.68 -4.36 -12.98
N ALA A 111 5.46 -5.04 -14.09
CA ALA A 111 4.82 -4.53 -15.29
C ALA A 111 3.69 -5.46 -15.76
N ASP A 112 3.19 -6.31 -14.86
CA ASP A 112 2.13 -7.29 -15.14
C ASP A 112 1.05 -7.32 -14.03
N GLY A 113 0.92 -6.20 -13.31
CA GLY A 113 -0.07 -6.05 -12.24
C GLY A 113 0.26 -6.88 -11.01
N GLY A 114 1.54 -7.03 -10.68
CA GLY A 114 2.00 -7.74 -9.48
C GLY A 114 1.99 -9.27 -9.60
N LYS A 115 1.78 -9.83 -10.79
CA LYS A 115 1.91 -11.28 -11.01
C LYS A 115 3.35 -11.73 -10.84
N THR A 116 4.30 -10.91 -11.30
CA THR A 116 5.73 -11.11 -11.09
C THR A 116 6.40 -9.82 -10.60
N TRP A 117 7.37 -9.97 -9.70
CA TRP A 117 8.18 -8.89 -9.15
C TRP A 117 9.65 -9.12 -9.49
N LYS A 118 10.32 -8.10 -10.00
CA LYS A 118 11.72 -8.18 -10.42
C LYS A 118 12.56 -7.15 -9.67
N PRO A 119 13.77 -7.51 -9.20
CA PRO A 119 14.66 -6.55 -8.57
C PRO A 119 15.19 -5.56 -9.61
N GLU A 120 15.26 -4.28 -9.22
CA GLU A 120 15.91 -3.22 -9.95
C GLU A 120 17.22 -2.81 -9.29
N LYS A 121 18.12 -2.23 -10.09
CA LYS A 121 19.40 -1.76 -9.58
C LYS A 121 19.24 -0.38 -8.96
N SER A 122 19.27 -0.30 -7.65
CA SER A 122 19.27 0.96 -6.91
C SER A 122 20.58 1.72 -7.12
N VAL A 123 20.52 3.06 -7.18
CA VAL A 123 21.67 3.98 -7.09
C VAL A 123 22.01 4.32 -5.64
N ILE A 124 21.08 4.07 -4.72
CA ILE A 124 21.28 4.27 -3.28
C ILE A 124 22.12 3.11 -2.72
N PRO A 125 23.17 3.37 -1.92
CA PRO A 125 24.01 2.33 -1.34
C PRO A 125 23.22 1.32 -0.48
N PRO A 126 23.62 0.02 -0.46
CA PRO A 126 22.86 -1.04 0.23
C PRO A 126 22.88 -0.93 1.77
N GLU A 127 23.71 -0.07 2.36
CA GLU A 127 23.70 0.22 3.79
C GLU A 127 22.47 1.03 4.20
N LYS A 128 21.89 1.80 3.27
CA LYS A 128 20.69 2.60 3.47
C LYS A 128 19.42 1.79 3.24
N HIS A 129 18.34 2.20 3.85
CA HIS A 129 17.01 1.61 3.66
C HIS A 129 16.12 2.61 2.94
N LEU A 130 15.18 2.11 2.12
CA LEU A 130 14.16 2.92 1.47
C LEU A 130 12.82 2.63 2.14
N PHE A 131 12.16 3.67 2.69
CA PHE A 131 10.97 3.51 3.52
C PHE A 131 9.66 3.73 2.78
N ASN A 132 9.67 4.66 1.83
CA ASN A 132 8.44 5.04 1.12
C ASN A 132 8.72 5.36 -0.34
N LEU A 133 7.67 5.30 -1.14
CA LEU A 133 7.74 5.65 -2.55
C LEU A 133 6.43 6.29 -3.02
N LYS A 134 6.53 7.03 -4.13
CA LYS A 134 5.39 7.54 -4.88
C LYS A 134 5.59 7.33 -6.36
N ALA A 135 4.74 6.51 -6.95
CA ALA A 135 4.61 6.37 -8.39
C ALA A 135 3.72 7.50 -8.91
N ILE A 136 4.26 8.38 -9.76
CA ILE A 136 3.53 9.47 -10.41
C ILE A 136 2.81 8.93 -11.64
N ASP A 137 3.54 8.19 -12.44
CA ASP A 137 3.07 7.47 -13.64
C ASP A 137 3.95 6.22 -13.87
N ALA A 138 3.71 5.48 -14.95
CA ALA A 138 4.47 4.26 -15.29
C ALA A 138 5.97 4.48 -15.56
N ARG A 139 6.43 5.73 -15.61
CA ARG A 139 7.82 6.09 -15.88
C ARG A 139 8.49 6.82 -14.73
N THR A 140 7.74 7.60 -13.97
CA THR A 140 8.26 8.50 -12.94
C THR A 140 7.90 8.00 -11.55
N VAL A 141 8.93 7.67 -10.77
CA VAL A 141 8.81 7.20 -9.39
C VAL A 141 9.82 7.90 -8.50
N TRP A 142 9.39 8.28 -7.32
CA TRP A 142 10.22 8.83 -6.25
C TRP A 142 10.31 7.85 -5.10
N VAL A 143 11.51 7.70 -4.52
CA VAL A 143 11.75 6.88 -3.33
C VAL A 143 12.54 7.69 -2.29
N VAL A 144 12.26 7.45 -1.00
CA VAL A 144 12.91 8.14 0.12
C VAL A 144 13.31 7.16 1.21
N GLY A 145 14.34 7.51 2.02
CA GLY A 145 14.85 6.60 3.03
C GLY A 145 15.89 7.19 3.99
N ASP A 146 16.77 6.31 4.51
CA ASP A 146 17.82 6.62 5.47
C ASP A 146 18.82 7.66 4.96
N TRP A 147 19.36 8.46 5.88
CA TRP A 147 20.48 9.38 5.67
C TRP A 147 20.28 10.27 4.44
N GLY A 148 19.12 10.91 4.41
CA GLY A 148 18.74 11.82 3.34
C GLY A 148 18.51 11.15 1.99
N ALA A 149 18.38 9.83 1.92
CA ALA A 149 18.22 9.13 0.65
C ALA A 149 16.97 9.59 -0.11
N ILE A 150 17.19 10.07 -1.32
CA ILE A 150 16.15 10.40 -2.31
C ILE A 150 16.66 9.87 -3.64
N ALA A 151 15.85 9.06 -4.35
CA ALA A 151 16.14 8.72 -5.74
C ALA A 151 14.88 8.79 -6.59
N THR A 152 15.06 8.98 -7.88
CA THR A 152 13.97 9.04 -8.85
C THR A 152 14.32 8.29 -10.13
N THR A 153 13.30 7.79 -10.78
CA THR A 153 13.39 7.29 -12.17
C THR A 153 12.44 8.08 -13.06
N HIS A 154 12.77 8.20 -14.35
CA HIS A 154 11.94 8.78 -15.39
C HIS A 154 11.75 7.84 -16.59
N ASP A 155 12.17 6.60 -16.45
CA ASP A 155 12.11 5.56 -17.48
C ASP A 155 11.53 4.22 -17.00
N GLY A 156 10.78 4.27 -15.86
CA GLY A 156 10.09 3.12 -15.30
C GLY A 156 11.00 2.19 -14.50
N GLY A 157 12.16 2.71 -14.00
CA GLY A 157 13.11 1.96 -13.19
C GLY A 157 14.30 1.40 -13.99
N ALA A 158 14.34 1.58 -15.31
CA ALA A 158 15.51 1.15 -16.11
C ALA A 158 16.79 1.86 -15.64
N THR A 159 16.67 3.13 -15.26
CA THR A 159 17.73 3.89 -14.57
C THR A 159 17.17 4.69 -13.41
N TRP A 160 17.98 4.88 -12.36
CA TRP A 160 17.67 5.68 -11.19
C TRP A 160 18.69 6.80 -11.03
N GLU A 161 18.21 7.99 -10.65
CA GLU A 161 19.02 9.17 -10.34
C GLU A 161 19.08 9.39 -8.84
N ASP A 162 20.29 9.56 -8.30
CA ASP A 162 20.49 9.94 -6.89
C ASP A 162 20.24 11.43 -6.71
N ARG A 163 19.30 11.76 -5.82
CA ARG A 163 18.90 13.11 -5.42
C ARG A 163 19.04 13.32 -3.91
N SER A 164 19.80 12.46 -3.25
CA SER A 164 19.98 12.45 -1.80
C SER A 164 20.47 13.79 -1.26
N LEU A 165 19.99 14.11 -0.06
CA LEU A 165 20.49 15.24 0.71
C LEU A 165 21.90 14.95 1.24
N ALA A 166 22.64 16.02 1.53
CA ALA A 166 23.91 15.90 2.27
C ALA A 166 23.69 15.68 3.77
N ASP A 167 22.48 15.99 4.27
CA ASP A 167 22.12 15.91 5.67
C ASP A 167 21.85 14.46 6.10
N ASP A 168 22.31 14.10 7.31
CA ASP A 168 21.99 12.82 7.96
C ASP A 168 20.62 12.91 8.63
N VAL A 169 19.58 12.72 7.82
CA VAL A 169 18.19 12.76 8.25
C VAL A 169 17.41 11.59 7.65
N VAL A 170 16.58 10.94 8.44
CA VAL A 170 15.70 9.89 7.92
C VAL A 170 14.46 10.52 7.29
N LEU A 171 14.18 10.17 6.03
CA LEU A 171 13.01 10.58 5.28
C LEU A 171 12.01 9.44 5.24
N TYR A 172 10.81 9.64 5.82
CA TYR A 172 9.85 8.56 6.05
C TYR A 172 8.72 8.50 5.04
N ALA A 173 8.34 9.63 4.47
CA ALA A 173 7.17 9.68 3.58
C ALA A 173 7.36 10.65 2.43
N VAL A 174 6.77 10.32 1.28
CA VAL A 174 6.72 11.17 0.08
C VAL A 174 5.29 11.24 -0.45
N SER A 175 4.83 12.43 -0.82
CA SER A 175 3.50 12.70 -1.35
C SER A 175 3.59 13.64 -2.56
N PHE A 176 2.88 13.30 -3.63
CA PHE A 176 2.72 14.14 -4.81
C PHE A 176 1.23 14.24 -5.13
N PRO A 177 0.57 15.39 -4.88
CA PRO A 177 -0.81 15.62 -5.29
C PRO A 177 -0.97 15.77 -6.80
N ASP A 178 0.07 16.20 -7.48
CA ASP A 178 0.20 16.25 -8.93
C ASP A 178 1.67 16.07 -9.36
N PRO A 179 2.00 15.93 -10.66
CA PRO A 179 3.37 15.68 -11.10
C PRO A 179 4.38 16.81 -10.83
N GLN A 180 3.94 18.04 -10.54
CA GLN A 180 4.83 19.19 -10.31
C GLN A 180 5.09 19.44 -8.83
N HIS A 181 4.11 19.15 -7.96
CA HIS A 181 4.16 19.47 -6.55
C HIS A 181 4.41 18.22 -5.72
N GLY A 182 5.50 18.20 -4.97
CA GLY A 182 5.88 17.08 -4.12
C GLY A 182 6.28 17.53 -2.73
N PHE A 183 6.11 16.63 -1.75
CA PHE A 183 6.42 16.88 -0.35
C PHE A 183 7.06 15.64 0.25
N ILE A 184 8.12 15.83 1.05
CA ILE A 184 8.84 14.76 1.75
C ILE A 184 8.90 15.14 3.23
N ALA A 185 8.54 14.18 4.10
CA ALA A 185 8.56 14.35 5.55
C ALA A 185 9.59 13.42 6.20
N GLY A 186 10.19 13.87 7.32
CA GLY A 186 11.24 13.12 8.00
C GLY A 186 11.52 13.58 9.44
N GLU A 187 12.70 13.18 9.93
CA GLU A 187 13.18 13.53 11.28
C GLU A 187 13.41 15.03 11.46
N PHE A 188 13.46 15.45 12.72
CA PHE A 188 13.75 16.84 13.13
C PHE A 188 12.84 17.88 12.47
N GLY A 189 11.54 17.55 12.31
CA GLY A 189 10.59 18.42 11.65
C GLY A 189 10.94 18.69 10.19
N THR A 190 11.68 17.79 9.56
CA THR A 190 12.05 17.96 8.15
C THR A 190 10.81 17.84 7.27
N LEU A 191 10.55 18.91 6.52
CA LEU A 191 9.60 18.93 5.43
C LEU A 191 10.25 19.59 4.23
N LEU A 192 10.33 18.88 3.12
CA LEU A 192 10.79 19.41 1.84
C LEU A 192 9.60 19.56 0.91
N ALA A 193 9.61 20.59 0.08
CA ALA A 193 8.61 20.82 -0.94
C ALA A 193 9.26 21.12 -2.30
N THR A 194 8.63 20.66 -3.36
CA THR A 194 8.97 21.01 -4.75
C THR A 194 7.74 21.54 -5.47
N ALA A 195 7.96 22.44 -6.42
CA ALA A 195 6.94 22.96 -7.36
C ALA A 195 7.37 22.78 -8.82
N ASP A 196 8.43 22.00 -9.06
CA ASP A 196 9.03 21.78 -10.39
C ASP A 196 9.23 20.29 -10.72
N GLY A 197 8.44 19.42 -10.05
CA GLY A 197 8.50 17.96 -10.24
C GLY A 197 9.74 17.32 -9.63
N GLY A 198 10.31 17.91 -8.57
CA GLY A 198 11.46 17.39 -7.84
C GLY A 198 12.82 17.75 -8.44
N ARG A 199 12.89 18.68 -9.39
CA ARG A 199 14.18 19.21 -9.87
C ARG A 199 14.90 19.97 -8.77
N THR A 200 14.13 20.73 -7.96
CA THR A 200 14.61 21.39 -6.76
C THR A 200 13.71 21.07 -5.57
N TRP A 201 14.30 20.98 -4.39
CA TRP A 201 13.61 20.77 -3.13
C TRP A 201 13.95 21.88 -2.16
N GLU A 202 12.94 22.50 -1.56
CA GLU A 202 13.08 23.57 -0.57
C GLU A 202 12.59 23.08 0.80
N LYS A 203 13.35 23.39 1.86
CA LYS A 203 12.92 23.11 3.23
C LYS A 203 11.79 24.07 3.63
N ARG A 204 10.70 23.55 4.16
CA ARG A 204 9.56 24.31 4.69
C ARG A 204 9.57 24.30 6.21
N PRO A 205 9.27 25.45 6.87
CA PRO A 205 9.20 25.50 8.32
C PRO A 205 7.93 24.78 8.82
N VAL A 206 8.07 23.84 9.74
CA VAL A 206 6.94 23.13 10.36
C VAL A 206 6.63 23.64 11.77
N GLY A 207 7.56 24.40 12.37
CA GLY A 207 7.40 24.95 13.71
C GLY A 207 7.66 23.93 14.83
N THR A 208 8.22 22.76 14.50
CA THR A 208 8.59 21.72 15.45
C THR A 208 9.83 20.96 14.97
N GLU A 209 10.56 20.35 15.88
CA GLU A 209 11.64 19.40 15.60
C GLU A 209 11.18 17.94 15.78
N LYS A 210 9.89 17.71 16.02
CA LYS A 210 9.33 16.37 16.14
C LYS A 210 9.44 15.62 14.80
N THR A 211 9.72 14.32 14.88
CA THR A 211 9.74 13.46 13.70
C THR A 211 8.35 13.37 13.07
N LEU A 212 8.30 13.61 11.76
CA LEU A 212 7.13 13.44 10.93
C LEU A 212 7.24 12.12 10.16
N PHE A 213 6.36 11.17 10.47
CA PHE A 213 6.38 9.84 9.85
C PHE A 213 5.54 9.75 8.59
N GLY A 214 4.48 10.54 8.47
CA GLY A 214 3.55 10.51 7.36
C GLY A 214 3.25 11.91 6.82
N VAL A 215 3.07 12.00 5.51
CA VAL A 215 2.62 13.22 4.82
C VAL A 215 1.65 12.87 3.70
N SER A 216 0.56 13.64 3.59
CA SER A 216 -0.43 13.47 2.53
C SER A 216 -0.94 14.83 2.09
N PHE A 217 -0.77 15.14 0.81
CA PHE A 217 -1.34 16.34 0.19
C PHE A 217 -2.48 15.94 -0.74
N ALA A 218 -3.65 16.53 -0.51
CA ALA A 218 -4.81 16.35 -1.38
C ALA A 218 -4.81 17.29 -2.58
N THR A 219 -4.22 18.48 -2.41
CA THR A 219 -3.91 19.44 -3.48
C THR A 219 -2.52 20.03 -3.20
N PRO A 220 -1.91 20.80 -4.13
CA PRO A 220 -0.65 21.47 -3.88
C PRO A 220 -0.64 22.36 -2.62
N GLU A 221 -1.78 22.94 -2.26
CA GLU A 221 -1.91 23.87 -1.12
C GLU A 221 -2.32 23.15 0.17
N LYS A 222 -3.14 22.07 0.06
CA LYS A 222 -3.76 21.44 1.24
C LYS A 222 -3.10 20.11 1.57
N GLY A 223 -2.52 20.02 2.76
CA GLY A 223 -1.82 18.84 3.20
C GLY A 223 -1.89 18.60 4.71
N TRP A 224 -1.54 17.38 5.11
CA TRP A 224 -1.44 16.92 6.48
C TRP A 224 -0.12 16.22 6.70
N ALA A 225 0.46 16.39 7.88
CA ALA A 225 1.60 15.65 8.36
C ALA A 225 1.30 15.07 9.74
N VAL A 226 1.79 13.86 9.99
CA VAL A 226 1.62 13.15 11.27
C VAL A 226 2.95 12.69 11.80
N GLY A 227 3.07 12.60 13.13
CA GLY A 227 4.37 12.28 13.74
C GLY A 227 4.28 11.72 15.16
N ILE A 228 5.40 11.83 15.88
CA ILE A 228 5.51 11.40 17.27
C ILE A 228 4.53 12.20 18.15
N ASP A 229 4.22 11.65 19.32
CA ASP A 229 3.37 12.25 20.35
C ASP A 229 1.96 12.62 19.85
N GLY A 230 1.40 11.81 18.96
CA GLY A 230 0.07 12.01 18.42
C GLY A 230 -0.10 13.25 17.54
N LEU A 231 1.00 13.81 17.02
CA LEU A 231 0.96 15.05 16.28
C LEU A 231 0.23 14.91 14.95
N ILE A 232 -0.78 15.77 14.73
CA ILE A 232 -1.44 15.99 13.44
C ILE A 232 -1.33 17.46 13.11
N LEU A 233 -0.71 17.76 11.99
CA LEU A 233 -0.55 19.10 11.41
C LEU A 233 -1.34 19.20 10.12
N ARG A 234 -1.88 20.39 9.84
CA ARG A 234 -2.54 20.72 8.59
C ARG A 234 -1.96 22.01 8.01
N THR A 235 -1.81 22.04 6.69
CA THR A 235 -1.48 23.23 5.92
C THR A 235 -2.56 23.52 4.88
N ARG A 236 -2.68 24.81 4.49
CA ARG A 236 -3.54 25.29 3.40
C ARG A 236 -2.79 26.20 2.42
N ASP A 237 -1.46 26.25 2.54
CA ASP A 237 -0.58 27.15 1.80
C ASP A 237 0.73 26.45 1.33
N ALA A 238 0.61 25.18 0.90
CA ALA A 238 1.73 24.37 0.42
C ALA A 238 2.85 24.20 1.45
N GLY A 239 2.49 24.08 2.73
CA GLY A 239 3.44 23.84 3.81
C GLY A 239 4.21 25.07 4.28
N GLN A 240 3.80 26.27 3.90
CA GLN A 240 4.42 27.49 4.41
C GLN A 240 4.04 27.76 5.86
N THR A 241 2.80 27.48 6.24
CA THR A 241 2.33 27.51 7.62
C THR A 241 1.56 26.24 7.97
N TRP A 242 1.58 25.88 9.27
CA TRP A 242 0.97 24.67 9.78
C TRP A 242 0.10 24.98 11.00
N GLU A 243 -1.08 24.40 11.03
CA GLU A 243 -2.03 24.42 12.13
C GLU A 243 -2.00 23.08 12.86
N VAL A 244 -1.85 23.10 14.18
CA VAL A 244 -1.93 21.88 15.01
C VAL A 244 -3.39 21.47 15.17
N GLN A 245 -3.72 20.29 14.74
CA GLN A 245 -5.05 19.70 14.91
C GLN A 245 -5.09 18.70 16.08
N HIS A 246 -3.98 18.06 16.39
CA HIS A 246 -3.83 17.13 17.52
C HIS A 246 -2.38 17.11 17.99
N GLY A 247 -2.16 16.83 19.29
CA GLY A 247 -0.83 16.86 19.89
C GLY A 247 -0.32 18.28 20.17
N ALA A 248 0.99 18.46 20.32
CA ALA A 248 1.64 19.75 20.57
C ALA A 248 2.93 19.87 19.75
N LEU A 249 3.35 21.10 19.43
CA LEU A 249 4.61 21.36 18.70
C LEU A 249 5.85 21.17 19.57
N ALA A 250 5.76 21.49 20.87
CA ALA A 250 6.90 21.40 21.78
C ALA A 250 7.31 19.93 21.97
N ILE A 251 8.63 19.71 22.01
CA ILE A 251 9.18 18.45 22.50
C ILE A 251 9.16 18.55 24.02
N GLU A 252 8.27 17.80 24.65
CA GLU A 252 8.25 17.66 26.09
C GLU A 252 9.29 16.62 26.51
N SER A 253 10.10 16.90 27.52
CA SER A 253 11.09 15.94 27.99
C SER A 253 10.39 14.73 28.61
N LEU A 254 10.96 13.53 28.43
CA LEU A 254 10.45 12.31 29.07
C LEU A 254 10.40 12.39 30.60
N GLU A 255 11.17 13.31 31.19
CA GLU A 255 11.17 13.60 32.63
C GLU A 255 9.93 14.41 33.05
N GLU A 256 9.41 15.27 32.15
CA GLU A 256 8.18 16.08 32.40
C GLU A 256 6.91 15.30 32.10
N LEU A 257 6.97 14.42 31.12
CA LEU A 257 5.87 13.56 30.70
C LEU A 257 5.86 12.27 31.47
N GLY A 258 5.87 11.88 32.50
CA GLY A 258 5.88 10.51 33.04
C GLY A 258 5.43 9.43 32.06
N PHE A 259 5.86 8.20 32.23
CA PHE A 259 5.60 7.05 31.35
C PHE A 259 4.11 6.90 30.92
N LEU A 260 3.16 7.28 31.79
CA LEU A 260 1.73 7.22 31.48
C LEU A 260 1.26 8.28 30.47
N GLU A 261 1.95 9.40 30.35
CA GLU A 261 1.59 10.47 29.41
C GLU A 261 2.04 10.12 27.98
N THR A 262 3.17 9.43 27.81
CA THR A 262 3.59 8.91 26.50
C THR A 262 2.64 7.87 25.93
N LEU A 263 1.91 7.16 26.77
CA LEU A 263 0.85 6.24 26.34
C LEU A 263 -0.44 6.95 25.89
N LYS A 264 -0.65 8.22 26.28
CA LYS A 264 -1.82 8.99 25.89
C LYS A 264 -1.72 9.58 24.49
N ASN A 265 -0.49 9.84 24.03
CA ASN A 265 -0.20 10.40 22.71
C ASN A 265 0.74 9.49 21.91
N PRO A 266 0.27 8.31 21.47
CA PRO A 266 1.09 7.37 20.72
C PRO A 266 1.50 7.96 19.36
N GLY A 267 2.63 7.51 18.81
CA GLY A 267 3.10 7.93 17.50
C GLY A 267 2.10 7.63 16.39
N LEU A 268 1.92 8.56 15.48
CA LEU A 268 1.11 8.41 14.27
C LEU A 268 2.05 8.20 13.08
N TYR A 269 1.82 7.13 12.32
CA TYR A 269 2.79 6.65 11.32
C TYR A 269 2.43 6.96 9.88
N ASP A 270 1.16 6.96 9.54
CA ASP A 270 0.72 7.25 8.18
C ASP A 270 -0.60 8.02 8.18
N VAL A 271 -0.76 8.87 7.17
CA VAL A 271 -1.97 9.63 6.90
C VAL A 271 -2.28 9.58 5.42
N ARG A 272 -3.53 9.34 5.07
CA ARG A 272 -4.02 9.43 3.69
C ARG A 272 -5.30 10.26 3.64
N MET A 273 -5.31 11.19 2.71
CA MET A 273 -6.47 12.02 2.42
C MET A 273 -6.95 11.76 0.99
N ALA A 274 -8.27 11.67 0.82
CA ALA A 274 -8.93 11.54 -0.47
C ALA A 274 -10.26 12.32 -0.43
N GLY A 275 -10.27 13.49 -1.04
CA GLY A 275 -11.40 14.42 -0.98
C GLY A 275 -11.72 14.83 0.45
N GLN A 276 -12.92 14.54 0.92
CA GLN A 276 -13.37 14.81 2.29
C GLN A 276 -13.02 13.68 3.27
N GLN A 277 -12.65 12.52 2.78
CA GLN A 277 -12.30 11.37 3.60
C GLN A 277 -10.80 11.36 3.91
N GLY A 278 -10.47 10.94 5.12
CA GLY A 278 -9.09 10.75 5.52
C GLY A 278 -8.96 9.73 6.65
N VAL A 279 -7.77 9.12 6.71
CA VAL A 279 -7.43 8.13 7.74
C VAL A 279 -6.02 8.39 8.23
N VAL A 280 -5.84 8.34 9.55
CA VAL A 280 -4.56 8.34 10.25
C VAL A 280 -4.42 7.03 11.00
N VAL A 281 -3.23 6.43 10.96
CA VAL A 281 -2.90 5.20 11.70
C VAL A 281 -1.62 5.37 12.51
N GLY A 282 -1.51 4.63 13.63
CA GLY A 282 -0.38 4.76 14.54
C GLY A 282 -0.22 3.60 15.53
N ASP A 283 0.51 3.87 16.60
CA ASP A 283 0.76 2.93 17.70
C ASP A 283 -0.52 2.59 18.48
N THR A 284 -0.46 1.47 19.20
CA THR A 284 -1.51 1.03 20.15
C THR A 284 -2.91 1.02 19.55
N GLY A 285 -3.03 0.56 18.29
CA GLY A 285 -4.31 0.48 17.57
C GLY A 285 -4.91 1.85 17.25
N ASN A 286 -4.09 2.93 17.32
CA ASN A 286 -4.58 4.26 17.04
C ASN A 286 -4.98 4.36 15.57
N LEU A 287 -6.26 4.64 15.37
CA LEU A 287 -6.85 4.83 14.07
C LEU A 287 -7.86 5.97 14.18
N MET A 288 -7.68 7.01 13.37
CA MET A 288 -8.58 8.16 13.32
C MET A 288 -9.09 8.36 11.92
N THR A 289 -10.32 8.82 11.78
CA THR A 289 -10.92 9.12 10.47
C THR A 289 -11.49 10.52 10.45
N THR A 290 -11.53 11.11 9.28
CA THR A 290 -12.23 12.35 8.99
C THR A 290 -13.21 12.15 7.83
N ALA A 291 -14.31 12.90 7.81
CA ALA A 291 -15.28 12.95 6.72
C ALA A 291 -15.57 14.40 6.29
N ASP A 292 -14.81 15.36 6.82
CA ASP A 292 -14.97 16.80 6.58
C ASP A 292 -13.70 17.45 5.99
N GLY A 293 -12.87 16.64 5.33
CA GLY A 293 -11.63 17.11 4.72
C GLY A 293 -10.55 17.46 5.74
N GLY A 294 -10.53 16.73 6.87
CA GLY A 294 -9.51 16.91 7.91
C GLY A 294 -9.73 18.13 8.79
N GLU A 295 -10.97 18.68 8.84
CA GLU A 295 -11.31 19.72 9.83
C GLU A 295 -11.40 19.12 11.23
N THR A 296 -11.99 17.92 11.34
CA THR A 296 -12.05 17.16 12.59
C THR A 296 -11.61 15.71 12.39
N TRP A 297 -11.03 15.14 13.44
CA TRP A 297 -10.59 13.75 13.47
C TRP A 297 -11.31 12.97 14.55
N THR A 298 -11.89 11.82 14.20
CA THR A 298 -12.63 10.96 15.12
C THR A 298 -11.86 9.66 15.32
N ALA A 299 -11.50 9.35 16.55
CA ALA A 299 -10.87 8.08 16.90
C ALA A 299 -11.85 6.92 16.66
N ARG A 300 -11.32 5.81 16.13
CA ARG A 300 -12.04 4.56 15.88
C ARG A 300 -11.49 3.47 16.78
N GLU A 301 -12.35 2.90 17.59
CA GLU A 301 -11.95 1.82 18.47
C GLU A 301 -11.79 0.50 17.71
N LEU A 302 -10.65 -0.13 17.87
CA LEU A 302 -10.43 -1.51 17.44
C LEU A 302 -10.91 -2.49 18.52
N PRO A 303 -11.31 -3.72 18.16
CA PRO A 303 -11.62 -4.78 19.11
C PRO A 303 -10.45 -5.00 20.10
N GLU A 304 -10.77 -5.38 21.33
CA GLU A 304 -9.83 -5.49 22.45
C GLU A 304 -8.52 -6.22 22.11
N LYS A 305 -8.60 -7.32 21.36
CA LYS A 305 -7.40 -8.10 20.92
C LYS A 305 -6.49 -7.35 19.96
N GLN A 306 -6.94 -6.27 19.36
CA GLN A 306 -6.23 -5.49 18.35
C GLN A 306 -5.86 -4.07 18.82
N ARG A 307 -6.27 -3.70 20.04
CA ARG A 307 -6.01 -2.36 20.63
C ARG A 307 -4.54 -2.05 20.86
N LEU A 308 -3.67 -3.07 20.96
CA LEU A 308 -2.25 -2.91 21.22
C LEU A 308 -1.36 -3.15 20.00
N VAL A 309 -1.94 -3.41 18.84
CA VAL A 309 -1.15 -3.55 17.60
C VAL A 309 -0.78 -2.17 17.06
N TRP A 310 0.42 -2.02 16.55
CA TRP A 310 0.72 -0.83 15.77
C TRP A 310 0.20 -1.01 14.34
N LEU A 311 -0.30 0.10 13.78
CA LEU A 311 -0.73 0.22 12.40
C LEU A 311 0.28 1.09 11.66
N ARG A 312 0.81 0.62 10.53
CA ARG A 312 1.95 1.28 9.87
C ARG A 312 1.63 1.84 8.49
N GLY A 313 0.67 1.28 7.79
CA GLY A 313 0.32 1.71 6.46
C GLY A 313 -1.19 1.83 6.27
N VAL A 314 -1.58 2.87 5.55
CA VAL A 314 -2.96 3.07 5.10
C VAL A 314 -2.98 3.53 3.65
N SER A 315 -3.95 3.08 2.88
CA SER A 315 -4.19 3.51 1.50
C SER A 315 -5.68 3.73 1.29
N LEU A 316 -6.03 4.84 0.66
CA LEU A 316 -7.39 5.15 0.22
C LEU A 316 -7.44 5.20 -1.31
N LEU A 317 -8.58 4.87 -1.88
CA LEU A 317 -8.90 5.16 -3.27
C LEU A 317 -9.00 6.69 -3.47
N PRO A 318 -8.75 7.21 -4.68
CA PRO A 318 -8.76 8.65 -4.93
C PRO A 318 -10.08 9.36 -4.59
N ASP A 319 -11.21 8.64 -4.67
CA ASP A 319 -12.54 9.15 -4.31
C ASP A 319 -12.88 9.03 -2.82
N GLY A 320 -11.98 8.40 -2.02
CA GLY A 320 -12.18 8.18 -0.58
C GLY A 320 -13.21 7.12 -0.23
N SER A 321 -13.82 6.45 -1.20
CA SER A 321 -14.92 5.49 -0.96
C SER A 321 -14.44 4.23 -0.24
N ALA A 322 -13.22 3.78 -0.52
CA ALA A 322 -12.67 2.56 0.06
C ALA A 322 -11.17 2.66 0.29
N GLY A 323 -10.62 1.72 1.07
CA GLY A 323 -9.20 1.62 1.35
C GLY A 323 -8.84 0.42 2.20
N PHE A 324 -7.58 0.40 2.65
CA PHE A 324 -7.06 -0.66 3.50
C PHE A 324 -6.05 -0.09 4.51
N ALA A 325 -6.00 -0.70 5.68
CA ALA A 325 -5.00 -0.44 6.71
C ALA A 325 -4.29 -1.74 7.10
N VAL A 326 -2.98 -1.66 7.38
CA VAL A 326 -2.15 -2.81 7.75
C VAL A 326 -1.24 -2.50 8.94
N GLY A 327 -0.79 -3.56 9.63
CA GLY A 327 0.07 -3.40 10.80
C GLY A 327 0.67 -4.70 11.34
N ALA A 328 0.94 -4.70 12.65
CA ALA A 328 1.60 -5.79 13.35
C ALA A 328 0.81 -7.10 13.32
N GLY A 329 1.56 -8.23 13.30
CA GLY A 329 1.01 -9.56 13.46
C GLY A 329 -0.01 -9.95 12.41
N GLY A 330 0.10 -9.38 11.18
CA GLY A 330 -0.82 -9.64 10.08
C GLY A 330 -2.14 -8.88 10.21
N PHE A 331 -2.15 -7.77 10.96
CA PHE A 331 -3.33 -6.91 10.97
C PHE A 331 -3.60 -6.38 9.57
N MET A 332 -4.83 -6.59 9.12
CA MET A 332 -5.37 -6.07 7.86
C MET A 332 -6.83 -5.72 8.08
N ALA A 333 -7.24 -4.54 7.65
CA ALA A 333 -8.62 -4.08 7.67
C ALA A 333 -8.97 -3.39 6.37
N ALA A 334 -10.17 -3.63 5.85
CA ALA A 334 -10.74 -2.82 4.79
C ALA A 334 -11.34 -1.53 5.41
N ILE A 335 -11.37 -0.48 4.62
CA ILE A 335 -12.00 0.79 4.96
C ILE A 335 -13.11 1.01 3.93
N ASP A 336 -14.33 1.25 4.40
CA ASP A 336 -15.49 1.53 3.58
C ASP A 336 -16.12 2.85 4.07
N HIS A 337 -16.05 3.91 3.24
CA HIS A 337 -16.55 5.26 3.58
C HIS A 337 -16.12 5.72 5.00
N GLY A 338 -14.83 5.52 5.32
CA GLY A 338 -14.26 5.86 6.63
C GLY A 338 -14.66 4.92 7.78
N GLN A 339 -15.39 3.84 7.51
CA GLN A 339 -15.67 2.78 8.49
C GLN A 339 -14.66 1.65 8.36
N ILE A 340 -14.21 1.11 9.50
CA ILE A 340 -13.25 0.00 9.52
C ILE A 340 -13.99 -1.32 9.47
N VAL A 341 -13.68 -2.11 8.45
CA VAL A 341 -14.26 -3.44 8.24
C VAL A 341 -13.18 -4.49 8.49
N LEU A 342 -13.28 -5.18 9.60
CA LEU A 342 -12.38 -6.29 9.91
C LEU A 342 -12.88 -7.57 9.22
N PRO A 343 -11.96 -8.42 8.70
CA PRO A 343 -12.36 -9.69 8.11
C PRO A 343 -13.09 -10.57 9.14
N ALA A 344 -14.17 -11.24 8.72
CA ALA A 344 -15.05 -12.03 9.56
C ALA A 344 -14.36 -13.20 10.32
N ASN A 345 -13.13 -13.56 9.96
CA ASN A 345 -12.36 -14.70 10.48
C ASN A 345 -11.49 -14.37 11.70
N GLY A 346 -11.74 -13.27 12.42
CA GLY A 346 -11.21 -13.07 13.79
C GLY A 346 -11.71 -14.07 14.83
N ARG A 347 -12.61 -14.98 14.48
CA ARG A 347 -13.01 -16.12 15.32
C ARG A 347 -12.13 -17.33 15.00
N ARG A 348 -10.98 -17.44 15.66
CA ARG A 348 -10.46 -18.77 15.93
C ARG A 348 -11.46 -19.50 16.84
N ALA A 349 -12.04 -20.59 16.35
CA ALA A 349 -12.57 -21.59 17.25
C ALA A 349 -11.47 -21.90 18.28
N ALA A 350 -11.77 -21.71 19.55
CA ALA A 350 -10.94 -22.23 20.63
C ALA A 350 -10.82 -23.73 20.37
N ALA A 351 -9.62 -24.19 19.95
CA ALA A 351 -9.30 -25.59 20.05
C ALA A 351 -9.27 -25.91 21.53
N GLY A 352 -10.29 -26.66 21.97
CA GLY A 352 -10.32 -27.21 23.29
C GLY A 352 -9.05 -28.00 23.55
N LEU A 353 -8.61 -27.88 24.80
CA LEU A 353 -7.68 -28.79 25.44
C LEU A 353 -8.25 -30.20 25.45
#